data_0de90af820eaaea495e43642884351be
#
_entry.id   0de90af820eaaea495e43642884351be
#
_cell.length_a   1.000
_cell.length_b   1.000
_cell.length_c   1.000
_cell.angle_alpha   90.00
_cell.angle_beta   90.00
_cell.angle_gamma   90.00
#
_symmetry.space_group_name_H-M   'P 1'
#
loop_
_entity.id
_entity.type
_entity.pdbx_description
1 polymer ?
#
loop_
_entity_poly.entity_id
_entity_poly.type
_entity_poly.pdbx_seq_one_letter_code
_entity_poly.pdbx_strand_id
1 'polypeptide(L)'
;MKIEHAASWVSNLERACSFYERWFKASKGPKYSSTKRPFRSYFLSLGSGARLELMASPGEAPRMAHIAISVGSREAVDCLIEEMRAAGVPIVSDPRLTGDGYYEAVIADSEGILVEITS
;
A
#
# COMPACT_ATOMS: atom_id res chain seq x y z
N MET A 1 -5.28 15.28 3.72
CA MET A 1 -5.15 13.95 3.08
C MET A 1 -4.11 14.01 1.97
N LYS A 2 -3.39 12.94 1.75
CA LYS A 2 -2.40 12.84 0.67
C LYS A 2 -2.25 11.38 0.24
N ILE A 3 -1.83 11.13 -0.99
CA ILE A 3 -1.42 9.81 -1.40
C ILE A 3 -0.13 9.47 -0.66
N GLU A 4 -0.14 8.41 0.13
CA GLU A 4 1.04 7.91 0.84
C GLU A 4 1.89 7.06 -0.09
N HIS A 5 1.28 6.11 -0.78
CA HIS A 5 1.96 5.29 -1.77
C HIS A 5 1.00 4.73 -2.84
N ALA A 6 1.60 4.29 -3.94
CA ALA A 6 0.97 3.40 -4.91
C ALA A 6 1.73 2.08 -4.91
N ALA A 7 1.03 0.96 -5.04
CA ALA A 7 1.64 -0.36 -4.97
C ALA A 7 1.46 -1.16 -6.25
N SER A 8 2.50 -1.89 -6.62
CA SER A 8 2.50 -2.81 -7.76
C SER A 8 2.97 -4.19 -7.34
N TRP A 9 2.31 -5.22 -7.85
CA TRP A 9 2.84 -6.57 -7.87
C TRP A 9 3.89 -6.69 -8.96
N VAL A 10 5.02 -7.34 -8.65
CA VAL A 10 6.10 -7.62 -9.59
C VAL A 10 6.54 -9.08 -9.47
N SER A 11 7.05 -9.65 -10.55
CA SER A 11 7.52 -11.04 -10.56
C SER A 11 8.89 -11.20 -9.91
N ASN A 12 9.77 -10.23 -10.10
CA ASN A 12 11.14 -10.23 -9.57
C ASN A 12 11.38 -8.92 -8.83
N LEU A 13 11.31 -8.98 -7.50
CA LEU A 13 11.36 -7.80 -6.64
C LEU A 13 12.68 -7.03 -6.74
N GLU A 14 13.81 -7.74 -6.68
CA GLU A 14 15.13 -7.10 -6.72
C GLU A 14 15.40 -6.45 -8.09
N ARG A 15 15.02 -7.12 -9.16
CA ARG A 15 15.16 -6.59 -10.53
C ARG A 15 14.28 -5.36 -10.75
N ALA A 16 13.06 -5.37 -10.25
CA ALA A 16 12.16 -4.22 -10.32
C ALA A 16 12.71 -3.04 -9.55
N CYS A 17 13.21 -3.23 -8.33
CA CYS A 17 13.87 -2.17 -7.56
C CYS A 17 15.05 -1.57 -8.33
N SER A 18 15.93 -2.40 -8.87
CA SER A 18 17.10 -1.96 -9.66
C SER A 18 16.71 -1.10 -10.86
N PHE A 19 15.60 -1.40 -11.51
CA PHE A 19 15.07 -0.60 -12.61
C PHE A 19 14.75 0.84 -12.14
N TYR A 20 14.01 0.99 -11.05
CA TYR A 20 13.64 2.31 -10.53
C TYR A 20 14.83 3.07 -9.94
N GLU A 21 15.75 2.37 -9.26
CA GLU A 21 16.99 2.97 -8.75
C GLU A 21 17.84 3.54 -9.91
N ARG A 22 18.00 2.77 -10.98
CA ARG A 22 18.82 3.17 -12.14
C ARG A 22 18.20 4.32 -12.92
N TRP A 23 16.95 4.22 -13.30
CA TRP A 23 16.33 5.12 -14.26
C TRP A 23 15.67 6.36 -13.63
N PHE A 24 15.20 6.23 -12.41
CA PHE A 24 14.49 7.29 -11.70
C PHE A 24 15.21 7.75 -10.43
N LYS A 25 16.39 7.23 -10.16
CA LYS A 25 17.20 7.54 -8.97
C LYS A 25 16.43 7.33 -7.67
N ALA A 26 15.57 6.30 -7.65
CA ALA A 26 14.79 5.98 -6.49
C ALA A 26 15.68 5.52 -5.33
N SER A 27 15.33 5.90 -4.12
CA SER A 27 15.96 5.42 -2.89
C SER A 27 15.14 4.25 -2.34
N LYS A 28 15.77 3.09 -2.23
CA LYS A 28 15.17 1.88 -1.70
C LYS A 28 15.27 1.83 -0.18
N GLY A 29 14.14 1.65 0.50
CA GLY A 29 14.08 1.39 1.93
C GLY A 29 14.46 -0.05 2.29
N PRO A 30 14.33 -0.43 3.58
CA PRO A 30 14.59 -1.80 4.01
C PRO A 30 13.57 -2.77 3.43
N LYS A 31 14.01 -4.01 3.19
CA LYS A 31 13.12 -5.08 2.74
C LYS A 31 12.18 -5.50 3.87
N TYR A 32 10.91 -5.53 3.59
CA TYR A 32 9.92 -6.19 4.43
C TYR A 32 9.72 -7.64 3.96
N SER A 33 9.71 -8.58 4.90
CA SER A 33 9.36 -9.98 4.66
C SER A 33 8.36 -10.41 5.72
N SER A 34 7.18 -10.85 5.30
CA SER A 34 6.16 -11.32 6.24
C SER A 34 6.59 -12.62 6.91
N THR A 35 6.32 -12.75 8.21
CA THR A 35 6.56 -13.99 8.98
C THR A 35 5.40 -14.98 8.85
N LYS A 36 4.25 -14.55 8.32
CA LYS A 36 3.01 -15.34 8.24
C LYS A 36 2.70 -15.88 6.85
N ARG A 37 3.31 -15.30 5.80
CA ARG A 37 3.06 -15.66 4.39
C ARG A 37 4.27 -15.31 3.53
N PRO A 38 4.41 -15.88 2.32
CA PRO A 38 5.57 -15.61 1.45
C PRO A 38 5.43 -14.25 0.72
N PHE A 39 5.15 -13.19 1.47
CA PHE A 39 5.03 -11.81 0.98
C PHE A 39 6.29 -11.03 1.30
N ARG A 40 6.77 -10.27 0.33
CA ARG A 40 7.93 -9.39 0.48
C ARG A 40 7.67 -8.07 -0.24
N SER A 41 8.18 -6.98 0.28
CA SER A 41 8.08 -5.67 -0.39
C SER A 41 9.26 -4.76 -0.10
N TYR A 42 9.40 -3.74 -0.95
CA TYR A 42 10.23 -2.56 -0.74
C TYR A 42 9.40 -1.31 -1.00
N PHE A 43 9.64 -0.29 -0.19
CA PHE A 43 9.19 1.06 -0.50
C PHE A 43 10.31 1.85 -1.15
N LEU A 44 10.00 2.50 -2.26
CA LEU A 44 10.91 3.35 -3.01
C LEU A 44 10.48 4.81 -2.90
N SER A 45 11.43 5.71 -2.61
CA SER A 45 11.22 7.15 -2.63
C SER A 45 11.81 7.76 -3.90
N LEU A 46 11.04 8.66 -4.53
CA LEU A 46 11.45 9.39 -5.73
C LEU A 46 11.78 10.85 -5.42
N GLY A 47 12.28 11.10 -4.19
CA GLY A 47 12.59 12.44 -3.68
C GLY A 47 11.49 12.97 -2.77
N SER A 48 10.39 13.44 -3.32
CA SER A 48 9.24 13.95 -2.57
C SER A 48 7.92 13.38 -3.10
N GLY A 49 6.87 13.50 -2.30
CA GLY A 49 5.54 13.03 -2.67
C GLY A 49 5.30 11.56 -2.28
N ALA A 50 4.36 10.92 -2.97
CA ALA A 50 3.99 9.54 -2.71
C ALA A 50 5.15 8.58 -2.99
N ARG A 51 5.24 7.52 -2.19
CA ARG A 51 6.19 6.44 -2.40
C ARG A 51 5.63 5.41 -3.39
N LEU A 52 6.50 4.56 -3.90
CA LEU A 52 6.13 3.39 -4.68
C LEU A 52 6.45 2.13 -3.85
N GLU A 53 5.44 1.29 -3.61
CA GLU A 53 5.65 -0.02 -3.02
C GLU A 53 5.73 -1.08 -4.13
N LEU A 54 6.79 -1.83 -4.14
CA LEU A 54 6.94 -3.00 -5.01
C LEU A 54 6.78 -4.25 -4.16
N MET A 55 5.84 -5.11 -4.54
CA MET A 55 5.44 -6.30 -3.79
C MET A 55 5.66 -7.55 -4.63
N ALA A 56 6.07 -8.64 -3.97
CA ALA A 56 6.17 -9.95 -4.59
C ALA A 56 5.60 -11.03 -3.68
N SER A 57 4.87 -11.95 -4.28
CA SER A 57 4.39 -13.18 -3.65
C SER A 57 4.22 -14.25 -4.72
N PRO A 58 4.47 -15.54 -4.41
CA PRO A 58 4.24 -16.61 -5.38
C PRO A 58 2.81 -16.59 -5.94
N GLY A 59 2.68 -16.71 -7.25
CA GLY A 59 1.38 -16.74 -7.95
C GLY A 59 0.81 -15.37 -8.30
N GLU A 60 1.41 -14.26 -7.85
CA GLU A 60 0.96 -12.91 -8.22
C GLU A 60 1.58 -12.48 -9.55
N ALA A 61 0.73 -12.12 -10.50
CA ALA A 61 1.15 -11.55 -11.78
C ALA A 61 1.43 -10.05 -11.65
N PRO A 62 2.34 -9.50 -12.45
CA PRO A 62 2.62 -8.06 -12.46
C PRO A 62 1.36 -7.24 -12.74
N ARG A 63 1.01 -6.33 -11.84
CA ARG A 63 -0.12 -5.39 -11.98
C ARG A 63 -0.08 -4.33 -10.89
N MET A 64 -0.81 -3.23 -11.10
CA MET A 64 -1.12 -2.31 -10.00
C MET A 64 -1.99 -3.03 -8.96
N ALA A 65 -1.72 -2.79 -7.69
CA ALA A 65 -2.40 -3.46 -6.59
C ALA A 65 -3.39 -2.55 -5.85
N HIS A 66 -2.93 -1.41 -5.34
CA HIS A 66 -3.75 -0.47 -4.58
C HIS A 66 -3.17 0.94 -4.59
N ILE A 67 -3.97 1.88 -4.09
CA ILE A 67 -3.52 3.24 -3.72
C ILE A 67 -3.76 3.38 -2.22
N ALA A 68 -2.79 3.93 -1.49
CA ALA A 68 -2.94 4.25 -0.08
C ALA A 68 -3.10 5.76 0.12
N ILE A 69 -4.12 6.14 0.86
CA ILE A 69 -4.42 7.54 1.21
C ILE A 69 -4.22 7.72 2.71
N SER A 70 -3.26 8.57 3.08
CA SER A 70 -3.06 8.96 4.47
C SER A 70 -4.08 10.02 4.89
N VAL A 71 -4.74 9.77 6.00
CA VAL A 71 -5.69 10.70 6.63
C VAL A 71 -5.15 11.36 7.90
N GLY A 72 -3.92 10.98 8.30
CA GLY A 72 -3.11 11.71 9.27
C GLY A 72 -3.12 11.16 10.70
N SER A 73 -4.09 10.36 11.10
CA SER A 73 -4.12 9.73 12.43
C SER A 73 -4.96 8.46 12.44
N ARG A 74 -4.77 7.62 13.46
CA ARG A 74 -5.57 6.40 13.66
C ARG A 74 -7.04 6.73 13.89
N GLU A 75 -7.30 7.75 14.69
CA GLU A 75 -8.66 8.22 14.97
C GLU A 75 -9.37 8.68 13.68
N ALA A 76 -8.63 9.32 12.77
CA ALA A 76 -9.19 9.74 11.48
C ALA A 76 -9.50 8.54 10.58
N VAL A 77 -8.67 7.48 10.63
CA VAL A 77 -8.97 6.21 9.94
C VAL A 77 -10.28 5.64 10.47
N ASP A 78 -10.39 5.46 11.79
CA ASP A 78 -11.57 4.86 12.43
C ASP A 78 -12.83 5.67 12.11
N CYS A 79 -12.81 6.99 12.27
CA CYS A 79 -13.95 7.85 11.98
C CYS A 79 -14.38 7.74 10.51
N LEU A 80 -13.44 7.84 9.58
CA LEU A 80 -13.76 7.81 8.17
C LEU A 80 -14.35 6.45 7.75
N ILE A 81 -13.82 5.35 8.28
CA ILE A 81 -14.33 4.01 7.99
C ILE A 81 -15.77 3.84 8.49
N GLU A 82 -16.09 4.36 9.68
CA GLU A 82 -17.47 4.32 10.19
C GLU A 82 -18.44 5.17 9.34
N GLU A 83 -18.01 6.35 8.91
CA GLU A 83 -18.80 7.18 7.98
C GLU A 83 -19.03 6.46 6.63
N MET A 84 -17.99 5.86 6.07
CA MET A 84 -18.07 5.11 4.81
C MET A 84 -18.97 3.88 4.94
N ARG A 85 -18.86 3.15 6.05
CA ARG A 85 -19.72 2.01 6.36
C ARG A 85 -21.20 2.42 6.41
N ALA A 86 -21.50 3.50 7.12
CA ALA A 86 -22.86 4.03 7.21
C ALA A 86 -23.40 4.50 5.86
N ALA A 87 -22.54 4.96 4.96
CA ALA A 87 -22.89 5.38 3.61
C ALA A 87 -22.97 4.21 2.59
N GLY A 88 -22.69 2.97 3.02
CA GLY A 88 -22.76 1.79 2.15
C GLY A 88 -21.51 1.54 1.30
N VAL A 89 -20.38 2.19 1.60
CA VAL A 89 -19.10 1.90 0.93
C VAL A 89 -18.63 0.50 1.34
N PRO A 90 -18.21 -0.36 0.40
CA PRO A 90 -17.70 -1.69 0.74
C PRO A 90 -16.41 -1.60 1.57
N ILE A 91 -16.44 -2.13 2.79
CA ILE A 91 -15.28 -2.26 3.65
C ILE A 91 -14.69 -3.66 3.41
N VAL A 92 -13.51 -3.72 2.82
CA VAL A 92 -12.81 -4.97 2.48
C VAL A 92 -12.03 -5.49 3.68
N SER A 93 -11.44 -4.58 4.46
CA SER A 93 -10.73 -4.89 5.70
C SER A 93 -10.95 -3.77 6.72
N ASP A 94 -11.36 -4.13 7.92
CA ASP A 94 -11.49 -3.19 9.04
C ASP A 94 -10.13 -2.62 9.47
N PRO A 95 -10.12 -1.45 10.17
CA PRO A 95 -8.90 -0.88 10.69
C PRO A 95 -8.09 -1.86 11.53
N ARG A 96 -6.80 -1.98 11.24
CA ARG A 96 -5.87 -2.87 11.93
C ARG A 96 -4.43 -2.37 11.84
N LEU A 97 -3.60 -2.81 12.74
CA LEU A 97 -2.15 -2.64 12.64
C LEU A 97 -1.59 -3.76 11.75
N THR A 98 -0.88 -3.39 10.69
CA THR A 98 -0.26 -4.33 9.76
C THR A 98 1.12 -4.79 10.25
N GLY A 99 1.65 -5.88 9.67
CA GLY A 99 2.95 -6.41 10.03
C GLY A 99 4.13 -5.49 9.69
N ASP A 100 3.94 -4.58 8.73
CA ASP A 100 4.92 -3.57 8.32
C ASP A 100 4.71 -2.20 8.98
N GLY A 101 3.81 -2.13 9.97
CA GLY A 101 3.68 -0.99 10.87
C GLY A 101 2.64 0.06 10.49
N TYR A 102 1.84 -0.17 9.45
CA TYR A 102 0.72 0.71 9.12
C TYR A 102 -0.48 0.43 10.00
N TYR A 103 -1.19 1.50 10.38
CA TYR A 103 -2.56 1.40 10.87
C TYR A 103 -3.49 1.77 9.72
N GLU A 104 -4.21 0.79 9.20
CA GLU A 104 -4.96 0.97 7.96
C GLU A 104 -6.23 0.14 7.90
N ALA A 105 -7.13 0.58 7.06
CA ALA A 105 -8.28 -0.18 6.58
C ALA A 105 -8.25 -0.25 5.06
N VAL A 106 -8.96 -1.18 4.46
CA VAL A 106 -9.09 -1.30 3.01
C VAL A 106 -10.55 -1.18 2.62
N ILE A 107 -10.82 -0.34 1.65
CA ILE A 107 -12.13 -0.18 1.03
C ILE A 107 -12.05 -0.51 -0.47
N ALA A 108 -13.20 -0.70 -1.11
CA ALA A 108 -13.33 -0.67 -2.55
C ALA A 108 -14.00 0.64 -2.98
N ASP A 109 -13.43 1.32 -3.97
CA ASP A 109 -14.05 2.50 -4.55
C ASP A 109 -15.26 2.14 -5.43
N SER A 110 -15.87 3.12 -6.10
CA SER A 110 -17.05 2.91 -6.95
C SER A 110 -16.81 1.97 -8.15
N GLU A 111 -15.56 1.74 -8.51
CA GLU A 111 -15.16 0.85 -9.60
C GLU A 111 -14.56 -0.48 -9.10
N GLY A 112 -14.54 -0.70 -7.78
CA GLY A 112 -13.97 -1.89 -7.18
C GLY A 112 -12.46 -1.86 -6.99
N ILE A 113 -11.81 -0.70 -7.19
CA ILE A 113 -10.38 -0.56 -6.95
C ILE A 113 -10.12 -0.50 -5.45
N LEU A 114 -9.09 -1.23 -5.00
CA LEU A 114 -8.72 -1.22 -3.60
C LEU A 114 -8.02 0.08 -3.22
N VAL A 115 -8.50 0.68 -2.15
CA VAL A 115 -7.91 1.88 -1.55
C VAL A 115 -7.63 1.60 -0.08
N GLU A 116 -6.38 1.76 0.32
CA GLU A 116 -5.99 1.72 1.73
C GLU A 116 -6.18 3.10 2.34
N ILE A 117 -6.86 3.15 3.49
CA ILE A 117 -7.00 4.36 4.30
C ILE A 117 -6.06 4.20 5.47
N THR A 118 -5.02 5.03 5.54
CA THR A 118 -3.93 4.86 6.51
C THR A 118 -3.68 6.12 7.35
N SER A 119 -3.10 5.94 8.51
CA SER A 119 -2.74 7.03 9.43
C SER A 119 -1.50 7.82 8.97
#